data_8c86b79e4854cc5b3ff466715e3de7e5
#
_entry.id   8c86b79e4854cc5b3ff466715e3de7e5
#
_cell.length_a   1.000
_cell.length_b   1.000
_cell.length_c   1.000
_cell.angle_alpha   90.00
_cell.angle_beta   90.00
_cell.angle_gamma   90.00
#
_symmetry.space_group_name_H-M   'P 1'
#
loop_
_entity.id
_entity.type
_entity.pdbx_description
1 polymer ?
#
loop_
_entity_poly.entity_id
_entity_poly.type
_entity_poly.pdbx_seq_one_letter_code
_entity_poly.pdbx_strand_id
1 'polypeptide(L)'
;EGIPWRIGVDDPLPPAGSDPLSPMALAPRRPIARLALTRGGVATSGDYRNVRRVGSRVVSHVIDPRTGYPIDHDLASATVVAPTCAEADGLATATMVLGPLEGLELLESLEGVEGYLLVLLWERFL
;
A
#
# COMPACT_ATOMS: atom_id res chain seq x y z
N GLU A 1 -29.59 -5.33 9.39
CA GLU A 1 -28.11 -5.44 9.30
C GLU A 1 -27.78 -6.00 7.92
N GLY A 2 -26.99 -5.25 7.13
CA GLY A 2 -26.64 -5.61 5.76
C GLY A 2 -25.58 -6.72 5.71
N ILE A 3 -25.50 -7.40 4.56
CA ILE A 3 -24.43 -8.37 4.29
C ILE A 3 -23.10 -7.59 4.18
N PRO A 4 -22.03 -8.00 4.88
CA PRO A 4 -20.75 -7.31 4.80
C PRO A 4 -20.17 -7.32 3.37
N TRP A 5 -19.58 -6.21 2.97
CA TRP A 5 -18.72 -6.16 1.79
C TRP A 5 -17.48 -6.99 2.04
N ARG A 6 -17.15 -7.84 1.06
CA ARG A 6 -15.91 -8.64 1.09
C ARG A 6 -14.89 -7.98 0.16
N ILE A 7 -13.79 -7.54 0.74
CA ILE A 7 -12.73 -6.79 0.05
C ILE A 7 -11.46 -7.61 0.11
N GLY A 8 -10.80 -7.80 -1.03
CA GLY A 8 -9.50 -8.46 -1.10
C GLY A 8 -8.37 -7.44 -1.00
N VAL A 9 -7.33 -7.75 -0.23
CA VAL A 9 -6.05 -7.04 -0.27
C VAL A 9 -5.13 -7.79 -1.21
N ASP A 10 -4.71 -7.12 -2.27
CA ASP A 10 -3.85 -7.72 -3.31
C ASP A 10 -2.44 -8.04 -2.79
N ASP A 11 -1.85 -9.11 -3.34
CA ASP A 11 -0.43 -9.38 -3.17
C ASP A 11 0.40 -8.32 -3.91
N PRO A 12 1.30 -7.57 -3.25
CA PRO A 12 2.17 -6.61 -3.91
C PRO A 12 3.25 -7.25 -4.76
N LEU A 13 3.57 -8.53 -4.52
CA LEU A 13 4.61 -9.22 -5.27
C LEU A 13 4.13 -9.49 -6.71
N PRO A 14 4.92 -9.14 -7.73
CA PRO A 14 4.63 -9.54 -9.09
C PRO A 14 4.78 -11.06 -9.22
N PRO A 15 4.13 -11.69 -10.22
CA PRO A 15 4.37 -13.10 -10.51
C PRO A 15 5.87 -13.36 -10.71
N ALA A 16 6.36 -14.49 -10.20
CA ALA A 16 7.77 -14.84 -10.28
C ALA A 16 8.29 -14.73 -11.73
N GLY A 17 9.41 -14.01 -11.91
CA GLY A 17 10.05 -13.80 -13.21
C GLY A 17 9.41 -12.73 -14.11
N SER A 18 8.39 -12.00 -13.64
CA SER A 18 7.81 -10.88 -14.39
C SER A 18 8.58 -9.58 -14.16
N ASP A 19 8.71 -8.78 -15.24
CA ASP A 19 9.20 -7.40 -15.12
C ASP A 19 8.11 -6.54 -14.41
N PRO A 20 8.44 -5.80 -13.35
CA PRO A 20 7.50 -4.90 -12.66
C PRO A 20 6.84 -3.86 -13.58
N LEU A 21 7.47 -3.53 -14.69
CA LEU A 21 6.96 -2.58 -15.70
C LEU A 21 6.15 -3.25 -16.81
N SER A 22 5.98 -4.58 -16.77
CA SER A 22 5.22 -5.28 -17.78
C SER A 22 3.72 -5.08 -17.58
N PRO A 23 2.91 -5.15 -18.68
CA PRO A 23 1.45 -5.17 -18.56
C PRO A 23 0.90 -6.29 -17.66
N MET A 24 1.64 -7.39 -17.51
CA MET A 24 1.31 -8.48 -16.58
C MET A 24 1.36 -8.05 -15.11
N ALA A 25 2.12 -7.01 -14.78
CA ALA A 25 2.11 -6.44 -13.43
C ALA A 25 0.75 -5.84 -13.04
N LEU A 26 -0.09 -5.50 -14.02
CA LEU A 26 -1.45 -5.00 -13.85
C LEU A 26 -2.52 -6.10 -13.85
N ALA A 27 -2.15 -7.35 -14.08
CA ALA A 27 -3.08 -8.47 -14.08
C ALA A 27 -3.74 -8.63 -12.68
N PRO A 28 -4.97 -9.18 -12.61
CA PRO A 28 -5.61 -9.50 -11.34
C PRO A 28 -4.70 -10.38 -10.48
N ARG A 29 -4.48 -9.97 -9.23
CA ARG A 29 -3.63 -10.68 -8.27
C ARG A 29 -4.48 -11.50 -7.31
N ARG A 30 -3.89 -12.53 -6.73
CA ARG A 30 -4.56 -13.29 -5.66
C ARG A 30 -4.59 -12.42 -4.40
N PRO A 31 -5.74 -12.29 -3.74
CA PRO A 31 -5.79 -11.58 -2.47
C PRO A 31 -5.03 -12.39 -1.40
N ILE A 32 -4.15 -11.73 -0.66
CA ILE A 32 -3.42 -12.31 0.48
C ILE A 32 -4.16 -12.12 1.80
N ALA A 33 -5.09 -11.16 1.84
CA ALA A 33 -5.99 -10.93 2.96
C ALA A 33 -7.40 -10.61 2.48
N ARG A 34 -8.38 -10.80 3.35
CA ARG A 34 -9.79 -10.46 3.08
C ARG A 34 -10.34 -9.69 4.27
N LEU A 35 -10.99 -8.58 3.97
CA LEU A 35 -11.69 -7.74 4.93
C LEU A 35 -13.19 -7.93 4.76
N ALA A 36 -13.93 -7.84 5.87
CA ALA A 36 -15.40 -7.84 5.88
C ALA A 36 -15.86 -6.53 6.54
N LEU A 37 -16.46 -5.62 5.76
CA LEU A 37 -16.88 -4.31 6.23
C LEU A 37 -18.40 -4.17 6.13
N THR A 38 -19.04 -3.75 7.23
CA THR A 38 -20.46 -3.39 7.27
C THR A 38 -20.69 -1.88 7.25
N ARG A 39 -19.64 -1.10 7.53
CA ARG A 39 -19.65 0.37 7.59
C ARG A 39 -18.23 0.91 7.41
N GLY A 40 -18.12 2.23 7.17
CA GLY A 40 -16.85 2.91 6.96
C GLY A 40 -16.37 2.84 5.52
N GLY A 41 -15.13 3.24 5.31
CA GLY A 41 -14.42 3.22 4.03
C GLY A 41 -13.13 2.43 4.13
N VAL A 42 -12.66 1.93 2.99
CA VAL A 42 -11.36 1.30 2.86
C VAL A 42 -10.65 1.84 1.64
N ALA A 43 -9.37 2.09 1.77
CA ALA A 43 -8.50 2.46 0.66
C ALA A 43 -7.15 1.76 0.79
N THR A 44 -6.50 1.54 -0.34
CA THR A 44 -5.15 0.99 -0.40
C THR A 44 -4.27 1.88 -1.27
N SER A 45 -3.19 2.36 -0.68
CA SER A 45 -2.08 2.98 -1.39
C SER A 45 -0.93 1.97 -1.50
N GLY A 46 -0.25 1.98 -2.66
CA GLY A 46 0.88 1.08 -2.88
C GLY A 46 1.71 1.54 -4.08
N ASP A 47 2.98 1.25 -4.07
CA ASP A 47 3.92 1.65 -5.12
C ASP A 47 4.12 0.58 -6.20
N TYR A 48 3.70 -0.65 -5.97
CA TYR A 48 3.93 -1.80 -6.84
C TYR A 48 3.18 -1.76 -8.19
N ARG A 49 2.14 -0.91 -8.33
CA ARG A 49 1.38 -0.77 -9.59
C ARG A 49 1.85 0.40 -10.46
N ASN A 50 2.49 1.40 -9.86
CA ASN A 50 2.84 2.66 -10.51
C ASN A 50 4.31 3.02 -10.27
N VAL A 51 5.20 2.11 -10.66
CA VAL A 51 6.65 2.36 -10.62
C VAL A 51 7.13 3.00 -11.91
N ARG A 52 8.23 3.74 -11.83
CA ARG A 52 8.91 4.33 -12.98
C ARG A 52 10.37 3.92 -13.00
N ARG A 53 10.90 3.74 -14.20
CA ARG A 53 12.32 3.53 -14.40
C ARG A 53 13.01 4.87 -14.66
N VAL A 54 14.01 5.19 -13.84
CA VAL A 54 14.87 6.35 -14.01
C VAL A 54 16.33 5.85 -14.08
N GLY A 55 16.87 5.80 -15.29
CA GLY A 55 18.15 5.13 -15.54
C GLY A 55 18.06 3.63 -15.24
N SER A 56 18.94 3.13 -14.38
CA SER A 56 18.95 1.73 -13.92
C SER A 56 18.08 1.48 -12.68
N ARG A 57 17.49 2.52 -12.07
CA ARG A 57 16.68 2.42 -10.85
C ARG A 57 15.20 2.40 -11.15
N VAL A 58 14.46 1.58 -10.41
CA VAL A 58 13.00 1.64 -10.34
C VAL A 58 12.63 2.49 -9.13
N VAL A 59 11.78 3.49 -9.34
CA VAL A 59 11.39 4.45 -8.30
C VAL A 59 9.87 4.44 -8.12
N SER A 60 9.43 4.70 -6.90
CA SER A 60 8.02 4.89 -6.57
C SER A 60 7.46 6.15 -7.25
N HIS A 61 6.16 6.15 -7.53
CA HIS A 61 5.43 7.35 -7.96
C HIS A 61 5.05 8.25 -6.79
N VAL A 62 5.12 7.74 -5.56
CA VAL A 62 4.83 8.48 -4.33
C VAL A 62 6.03 9.34 -3.97
N ILE A 63 5.78 10.64 -3.81
CA ILE A 63 6.82 11.62 -3.46
C ILE A 63 6.68 11.99 -1.99
N ASP A 64 7.79 11.93 -1.26
CA ASP A 64 7.86 12.47 0.10
C ASP A 64 7.94 14.01 0.04
N PRO A 65 6.92 14.73 0.53
CA PRO A 65 6.90 16.19 0.47
C PRO A 65 8.00 16.85 1.33
N ARG A 66 8.58 16.13 2.29
CA ARG A 66 9.66 16.62 3.15
C ARG A 66 10.99 16.70 2.39
N THR A 67 11.19 15.84 1.42
CA THR A 67 12.43 15.71 0.65
C THR A 67 12.29 16.14 -0.80
N GLY A 68 11.07 16.03 -1.37
CA GLY A 68 10.80 16.24 -2.80
C GLY A 68 11.23 15.06 -3.68
N TYR A 69 11.64 13.94 -3.08
CA TYR A 69 12.06 12.73 -3.79
C TYR A 69 11.05 11.59 -3.62
N PRO A 70 11.06 10.60 -4.53
CA PRO A 70 10.32 9.36 -4.35
C PRO A 70 10.67 8.70 -3.02
N ILE A 71 9.66 8.09 -2.37
CA ILE A 71 9.89 7.27 -1.17
C ILE A 71 10.84 6.12 -1.48
N ASP A 72 11.69 5.77 -0.50
CA ASP A 72 12.71 4.72 -0.62
C ASP A 72 12.76 3.89 0.67
N HIS A 73 11.74 3.06 0.88
CA HIS A 73 11.62 2.13 2.00
C HIS A 73 10.85 0.87 1.58
N ASP A 74 10.79 -0.13 2.45
CA ASP A 74 10.28 -1.46 2.13
C ASP A 74 8.74 -1.61 2.26
N LEU A 75 7.99 -0.55 2.58
CA LEU A 75 6.53 -0.59 2.61
C LEU A 75 5.97 -0.65 1.18
N ALA A 76 5.43 -1.79 0.79
CA ALA A 76 4.88 -2.00 -0.54
C ALA A 76 3.44 -1.51 -0.67
N SER A 77 2.63 -1.66 0.37
CA SER A 77 1.27 -1.13 0.40
C SER A 77 0.76 -0.89 1.82
N ALA A 78 -0.16 0.05 1.93
CA ALA A 78 -0.93 0.35 3.12
C ALA A 78 -2.42 0.30 2.78
N THR A 79 -3.16 -0.62 3.39
CA THR A 79 -4.62 -0.69 3.33
C THR A 79 -5.15 -0.15 4.63
N VAL A 80 -6.00 0.87 4.56
CA VAL A 80 -6.56 1.54 5.73
C VAL A 80 -8.08 1.46 5.70
N VAL A 81 -8.65 1.13 6.85
CA VAL A 81 -10.09 1.21 7.15
C VAL A 81 -10.30 2.41 8.06
N ALA A 82 -11.23 3.28 7.72
CA ALA A 82 -11.55 4.49 8.48
C ALA A 82 -13.06 4.79 8.42
N PRO A 83 -13.58 5.74 9.22
CA PRO A 83 -15.00 6.11 9.18
C PRO A 83 -15.50 6.52 7.79
N THR A 84 -14.65 7.15 6.98
CA THR A 84 -14.97 7.54 5.59
C THR A 84 -13.92 7.09 4.59
N CYS A 85 -14.30 6.94 3.33
CA CYS A 85 -13.35 6.64 2.23
C CYS A 85 -12.29 7.73 2.06
N ALA A 86 -12.64 8.99 2.25
CA ALA A 86 -11.69 10.11 2.12
C ALA A 86 -10.60 10.04 3.19
N GLU A 87 -10.97 9.72 4.44
CA GLU A 87 -10.00 9.52 5.52
C GLU A 87 -9.12 8.29 5.27
N ALA A 88 -9.73 7.16 4.85
CA ALA A 88 -9.00 5.96 4.53
C ALA A 88 -7.95 6.20 3.43
N ASP A 89 -8.32 6.92 2.36
CA ASP A 89 -7.43 7.23 1.23
C ASP A 89 -6.29 8.17 1.63
N GLY A 90 -6.61 9.24 2.34
CA GLY A 90 -5.60 10.17 2.86
C GLY A 90 -4.62 9.51 3.81
N LEU A 91 -5.11 8.69 4.75
CA LEU A 91 -4.27 7.97 5.71
C LEU A 91 -3.44 6.88 5.05
N ALA A 92 -3.98 6.14 4.07
CA ALA A 92 -3.21 5.16 3.32
C ALA A 92 -2.03 5.81 2.59
N THR A 93 -2.26 6.97 1.95
CA THR A 93 -1.20 7.73 1.28
C THR A 93 -0.18 8.30 2.27
N ALA A 94 -0.63 8.88 3.38
CA ALA A 94 0.26 9.37 4.44
C ALA A 94 1.14 8.26 5.01
N THR A 95 0.56 7.08 5.25
CA THR A 95 1.31 5.89 5.71
C THR A 95 2.38 5.47 4.70
N MET A 96 2.08 5.51 3.40
CA MET A 96 3.08 5.24 2.36
C MET A 96 4.23 6.26 2.38
N VAL A 97 3.95 7.53 2.66
CA VAL A 97 5.00 8.56 2.75
C VAL A 97 5.87 8.37 3.99
N LEU A 98 5.26 8.06 5.13
CA LEU A 98 5.94 7.90 6.41
C LEU A 98 6.78 6.61 6.49
N GLY A 99 6.39 5.58 5.76
CA GLY A 99 7.00 4.27 5.85
C GLY A 99 6.41 3.38 6.95
N PRO A 100 6.94 2.15 7.13
CA PRO A 100 6.25 1.13 7.92
C PRO A 100 6.15 1.46 9.42
N LEU A 101 7.16 2.06 10.03
CA LEU A 101 7.18 2.31 11.47
C LEU A 101 6.36 3.56 11.82
N GLU A 102 6.72 4.73 11.27
CA GLU A 102 6.01 5.98 11.54
C GLU A 102 4.55 5.91 11.04
N GLY A 103 4.31 5.21 9.93
CA GLY A 103 2.97 4.98 9.40
C GLY A 103 2.12 4.14 10.33
N LEU A 104 2.68 3.08 10.92
CA LEU A 104 1.97 2.27 11.91
C LEU A 104 1.63 3.09 13.17
N GLU A 105 2.60 3.84 13.69
CA GLU A 105 2.40 4.72 14.84
C GLU A 105 1.28 5.75 14.58
N LEU A 106 1.24 6.33 13.37
CA LEU A 106 0.15 7.23 12.98
C LEU A 106 -1.20 6.53 13.07
N LEU A 107 -1.35 5.35 12.45
CA LEU A 107 -2.64 4.64 12.43
C LEU A 107 -3.07 4.20 13.83
N GLU A 108 -2.15 3.72 14.66
CA GLU A 108 -2.43 3.31 16.04
C GLU A 108 -2.84 4.49 16.94
N SER A 109 -2.44 5.71 16.61
CA SER A 109 -2.81 6.92 17.36
C SER A 109 -4.25 7.38 17.11
N LEU A 110 -4.93 6.84 16.09
CA LEU A 110 -6.24 7.30 15.63
C LEU A 110 -7.35 6.33 16.05
N GLU A 111 -8.37 6.84 16.72
CA GLU A 111 -9.54 6.04 17.09
C GLU A 111 -10.41 5.71 15.88
N GLY A 112 -10.85 4.45 15.78
CA GLY A 112 -11.72 4.00 14.69
C GLY A 112 -11.01 3.81 13.35
N VAL A 113 -9.68 3.81 13.36
CA VAL A 113 -8.83 3.55 12.19
C VAL A 113 -8.10 2.23 12.39
N GLU A 114 -8.08 1.41 11.36
CA GLU A 114 -7.32 0.16 11.32
C GLU A 114 -6.45 0.13 10.06
N GLY A 115 -5.26 -0.47 10.14
CA GLY A 115 -4.32 -0.56 9.03
C GLY A 115 -3.79 -1.96 8.82
N TYR A 116 -3.58 -2.30 7.55
CA TYR A 116 -2.88 -3.50 7.11
C TYR A 116 -1.72 -3.10 6.21
N LEU A 117 -0.50 -3.26 6.71
CA LEU A 117 0.73 -2.85 6.05
C LEU A 117 1.47 -4.06 5.51
N LEU A 118 1.87 -4.00 4.25
CA LEU A 118 2.67 -5.02 3.61
C LEU A 118 4.09 -4.50 3.41
N VAL A 119 5.02 -5.11 4.11
CA VAL A 119 6.45 -4.79 4.05
C VAL A 119 7.18 -5.90 3.31
N LEU A 120 7.91 -5.54 2.26
CA LEU A 120 8.75 -6.46 1.52
C LEU A 120 10.15 -6.45 2.13
N LEU A 121 10.46 -7.50 2.90
CA LEU A 121 11.81 -7.69 3.39
C LEU A 121 12.69 -8.20 2.23
N TRP A 122 13.30 -7.29 1.50
CA TRP A 122 14.36 -7.63 0.57
C TRP A 122 15.63 -7.88 1.40
N GLU A 123 16.07 -9.11 1.45
CA GLU A 123 17.46 -9.35 1.80
C GLU A 123 18.30 -8.67 0.72
N ARG A 124 18.86 -7.51 1.04
CA ARG A 124 19.93 -6.93 0.24
C ARG A 124 21.12 -7.86 0.39
N PHE A 125 21.20 -8.84 -0.49
CA PHE A 125 22.47 -9.56 -0.66
C PHE A 125 23.49 -8.54 -1.19
N LEU A 126 24.38 -8.18 -0.34
CA LEU A 126 25.59 -7.44 -0.67
C LEU A 126 26.49 -8.27 -1.59
#